data_97fa7190d9818fff8148474ba3062ffc
#
_entry.id   97fa7190d9818fff8148474ba3062ffc
#
_cell.length_a   1.000
_cell.length_b   1.000
_cell.length_c   1.000
_cell.angle_alpha   90.00
_cell.angle_beta   90.00
_cell.angle_gamma   90.00
#
_symmetry.space_group_name_H-M   'P 1'
#
loop_
_entity.id
_entity.type
_entity.pdbx_description
1 polymer ?
#
loop_
_entity_poly.entity_id
_entity_poly.type
_entity_poly.pdbx_seq_one_letter_code
_entity_poly.pdbx_strand_id
1 'polypeptide(L)'
;VDAIHWLRFPGGSTNTVSHRYGGRQIMQQLKAQAEQKGYAWIDWNVCAEDATASHPNAAQILRNVQNDAKDQAICVVLMHDTNATHETVKALPDILEWFAAKGYRFFTVQQMAE
;
A
#
# COMPACT_ATOMS: atom_id res chain seq x y z
N VAL A 1 -10.31 17.63 -10.48
CA VAL A 1 -9.40 17.02 -9.51
C VAL A 1 -8.14 17.86 -9.43
N ASP A 2 -7.77 18.25 -8.23
CA ASP A 2 -6.52 18.95 -8.00
C ASP A 2 -5.32 18.06 -8.32
N ALA A 3 -4.17 18.68 -8.50
CA ALA A 3 -2.95 17.95 -8.79
C ALA A 3 -2.65 16.92 -7.68
N ILE A 4 -2.28 15.72 -8.08
CA ILE A 4 -1.90 14.66 -7.16
C ILE A 4 -0.45 14.90 -6.74
N HIS A 5 -0.21 14.95 -5.43
CA HIS A 5 1.12 15.19 -4.87
C HIS A 5 1.69 13.95 -4.13
N TRP A 6 0.94 12.87 -4.11
CA TRP A 6 1.34 11.63 -3.44
C TRP A 6 1.67 10.55 -4.45
N LEU A 7 2.70 9.78 -4.15
CA LEU A 7 3.07 8.62 -4.96
C LEU A 7 3.49 7.46 -4.06
N ARG A 8 3.57 6.30 -4.64
CA ARG A 8 4.07 5.09 -3.99
C ARG A 8 5.10 4.46 -4.91
N PHE A 9 6.28 4.18 -4.38
CA PHE A 9 7.32 3.53 -5.15
C PHE A 9 7.03 2.03 -5.25
N PRO A 10 7.11 1.45 -6.45
CA PRO A 10 7.02 -0.01 -6.61
C PRO A 10 8.07 -0.70 -5.73
N GLY A 11 7.61 -1.65 -4.91
CA GLY A 11 8.48 -2.32 -3.95
C GLY A 11 8.77 -1.53 -2.67
N GLY A 12 8.28 -0.29 -2.58
CA GLY A 12 8.50 0.58 -1.42
C GLY A 12 9.69 1.51 -1.55
N SER A 13 9.74 2.51 -0.70
CA SER A 13 10.76 3.57 -0.77
C SER A 13 12.17 3.11 -0.38
N THR A 14 12.29 1.95 0.23
CA THR A 14 13.57 1.38 0.67
C THR A 14 13.90 0.06 -0.01
N ASN A 15 13.25 -0.25 -1.13
CA ASN A 15 13.47 -1.51 -1.81
C ASN A 15 14.91 -1.62 -2.33
N THR A 16 15.40 -2.86 -2.40
CA THR A 16 16.74 -3.15 -2.90
C THR A 16 16.74 -3.77 -4.31
N VAL A 17 15.57 -4.18 -4.79
CA VAL A 17 15.44 -4.76 -6.14
C VAL A 17 15.89 -3.76 -7.20
N SER A 18 15.59 -2.48 -7.00
CA SER A 18 15.97 -1.41 -7.91
C SER A 18 17.48 -1.24 -8.06
N HIS A 19 18.28 -1.72 -7.10
CA HIS A 19 19.74 -1.65 -7.18
C HIS A 19 20.29 -2.37 -8.43
N ARG A 20 19.60 -3.40 -8.87
CA ARG A 20 19.95 -4.16 -10.07
C ARG A 20 19.87 -3.31 -11.33
N TYR A 21 19.01 -2.29 -11.33
CA TYR A 21 18.71 -1.50 -12.52
C TYR A 21 19.30 -0.08 -12.47
N GLY A 22 19.54 0.47 -11.29
CA GLY A 22 20.00 1.84 -11.15
C GLY A 22 21.11 2.05 -10.12
N GLY A 23 21.61 0.97 -9.50
CA GLY A 23 22.66 1.05 -8.50
C GLY A 23 22.11 1.20 -7.09
N ARG A 24 23.01 1.16 -6.11
CA ARG A 24 22.62 1.15 -4.68
C ARG A 24 21.97 2.42 -4.20
N GLN A 25 22.19 3.54 -4.88
CA GLN A 25 21.68 4.83 -4.44
C GLN A 25 20.48 5.29 -5.24
N ILE A 26 19.92 4.44 -6.10
CA ILE A 26 18.82 4.83 -6.98
C ILE A 26 17.60 5.33 -6.19
N MET A 27 17.25 4.68 -5.07
CA MET A 27 16.09 5.11 -4.29
C MET A 27 16.32 6.46 -3.61
N GLN A 28 17.54 6.74 -3.16
CA GLN A 28 17.87 8.07 -2.63
C GLN A 28 17.73 9.14 -3.71
N GLN A 29 18.20 8.86 -4.92
CA GLN A 29 18.10 9.78 -6.04
C GLN A 29 16.64 10.02 -6.44
N LEU A 30 15.83 8.98 -6.51
CA LEU A 30 14.40 9.08 -6.86
C LEU A 30 13.62 9.87 -5.80
N LYS A 31 13.91 9.62 -4.52
CA LYS A 31 13.27 10.37 -3.43
C LYS A 31 13.61 11.86 -3.50
N ALA A 32 14.87 12.18 -3.76
CA ALA A 32 15.29 13.56 -3.90
C ALA A 32 14.61 14.25 -5.09
N GLN A 33 14.50 13.56 -6.22
CA GLN A 33 13.79 14.09 -7.38
C GLN A 33 12.31 14.29 -7.12
N ALA A 34 11.67 13.34 -6.42
CA ALA A 34 10.26 13.45 -6.05
C ALA A 34 10.03 14.68 -5.18
N GLU A 35 10.86 14.90 -4.18
CA GLU A 35 10.77 16.08 -3.30
C GLU A 35 10.94 17.37 -4.09
N GLN A 36 11.93 17.44 -5.00
CA GLN A 36 12.17 18.62 -5.82
C GLN A 36 10.98 18.98 -6.68
N LYS A 37 10.20 17.96 -7.11
CA LYS A 37 9.02 18.16 -7.95
C LYS A 37 7.74 18.36 -7.12
N GLY A 38 7.85 18.44 -5.81
CA GLY A 38 6.71 18.68 -4.93
C GLY A 38 5.90 17.45 -4.58
N TYR A 39 6.46 16.25 -4.78
CA TYR A 39 5.79 14.99 -4.42
C TYR A 39 6.25 14.49 -3.06
N ALA A 40 5.30 13.90 -2.33
CA ALA A 40 5.57 13.05 -1.18
C ALA A 40 5.28 11.60 -1.57
N TRP A 41 5.75 10.66 -0.77
CA TRP A 41 5.46 9.25 -1.00
C TRP A 41 4.90 8.61 0.25
N ILE A 42 4.22 7.47 0.07
CA ILE A 42 3.68 6.68 1.16
C ILE A 42 4.04 5.21 0.94
N ASP A 43 4.61 4.60 1.96
CA ASP A 43 4.80 3.16 2.01
C ASP A 43 3.59 2.50 2.66
N TRP A 44 3.72 1.27 3.10
CA TRP A 44 2.66 0.51 3.74
C TRP A 44 3.23 -0.31 4.90
N ASN A 45 2.35 -0.69 5.82
CA ASN A 45 2.70 -1.59 6.92
C ASN A 45 1.80 -2.81 7.00
N VAL A 46 0.84 -2.93 6.09
CA VAL A 46 -0.03 -4.10 5.93
C VAL A 46 -0.08 -4.45 4.46
N CYS A 47 0.24 -5.69 4.12
CA CYS A 47 0.17 -6.17 2.74
C CYS A 47 -0.92 -7.21 2.60
N ALA A 48 -1.84 -6.99 1.67
CA ALA A 48 -2.92 -7.94 1.38
C ALA A 48 -2.41 -9.18 0.64
N GLU A 49 -1.21 -9.11 0.07
CA GLU A 49 -0.60 -10.19 -0.74
C GLU A 49 -1.53 -10.70 -1.83
N ASP A 50 -2.26 -9.77 -2.43
CA ASP A 50 -3.32 -10.06 -3.40
C ASP A 50 -2.79 -10.27 -4.82
N ALA A 51 -1.59 -9.82 -5.11
CA ALA A 51 -0.99 -9.92 -6.44
C ALA A 51 0.08 -11.01 -6.54
N THR A 52 0.03 -12.01 -5.67
CA THR A 52 0.99 -13.12 -5.68
C THR A 52 0.66 -14.14 -6.75
N ALA A 53 1.64 -14.97 -7.11
CA ALA A 53 1.47 -16.04 -8.10
C ALA A 53 0.43 -17.10 -7.70
N SER A 54 0.12 -17.20 -6.41
CA SER A 54 -0.89 -18.12 -5.90
C SER A 54 -2.33 -17.71 -6.21
N HIS A 55 -2.55 -16.49 -6.67
CA HIS A 55 -3.89 -15.95 -6.98
C HIS A 55 -4.88 -16.17 -5.84
N PRO A 56 -4.69 -15.56 -4.67
CA PRO A 56 -5.54 -15.80 -3.51
C PRO A 56 -6.99 -15.36 -3.78
N ASN A 57 -7.94 -16.07 -3.17
CA ASN A 57 -9.34 -15.65 -3.24
C ASN A 57 -9.64 -14.57 -2.20
N ALA A 58 -10.87 -14.02 -2.24
CA ALA A 58 -11.28 -12.94 -1.35
C ALA A 58 -11.12 -13.30 0.14
N ALA A 59 -11.47 -14.53 0.52
CA ALA A 59 -11.35 -14.96 1.92
C ALA A 59 -9.88 -15.01 2.37
N GLN A 60 -8.99 -15.44 1.48
CA GLN A 60 -7.55 -15.48 1.78
C GLN A 60 -6.98 -14.06 1.88
N ILE A 61 -7.39 -13.17 1.01
CA ILE A 61 -6.97 -11.77 1.04
C ILE A 61 -7.38 -11.11 2.36
N LEU A 62 -8.61 -11.33 2.78
CA LEU A 62 -9.09 -10.83 4.08
C LEU A 62 -8.21 -11.34 5.23
N ARG A 63 -7.91 -12.64 5.25
CA ARG A 63 -7.05 -13.22 6.28
C ARG A 63 -5.64 -12.64 6.26
N ASN A 64 -5.09 -12.42 5.06
CA ASN A 64 -3.77 -11.81 4.93
C ASN A 64 -3.74 -10.41 5.57
N VAL A 65 -4.75 -9.61 5.32
CA VAL A 65 -4.88 -8.29 5.92
C VAL A 65 -5.01 -8.39 7.44
N GLN A 66 -5.87 -9.25 7.92
CA GLN A 66 -6.09 -9.44 9.36
C GLN A 66 -4.80 -9.87 10.07
N ASN A 67 -4.09 -10.83 9.49
CA ASN A 67 -2.87 -11.36 10.08
C ASN A 67 -1.74 -10.34 10.09
N ASP A 68 -1.65 -9.51 9.07
CA ASP A 68 -0.59 -8.51 8.97
C ASP A 68 -0.90 -7.24 9.77
N ALA A 69 -2.16 -6.87 9.84
CA ALA A 69 -2.58 -5.70 10.61
C ALA A 69 -2.37 -5.89 12.11
N LYS A 70 -2.68 -7.06 12.64
CA LYS A 70 -2.54 -7.39 14.07
C LYS A 70 -3.18 -6.30 14.94
N ASP A 71 -2.43 -5.78 15.90
CA ASP A 71 -2.86 -4.72 16.81
C ASP A 71 -2.19 -3.38 16.50
N GLN A 72 -1.72 -3.18 15.28
CA GLN A 72 -1.09 -1.93 14.89
C GLN A 72 -2.08 -0.78 15.02
N ALA A 73 -1.64 0.32 15.63
CA ALA A 73 -2.50 1.48 15.85
C ALA A 73 -2.86 2.20 14.55
N ILE A 74 -1.94 2.20 13.59
CA ILE A 74 -2.12 2.81 12.27
C ILE A 74 -1.82 1.75 11.23
N CYS A 75 -2.74 1.57 10.28
CA CYS A 75 -2.59 0.61 9.20
C CYS A 75 -2.66 1.33 7.85
N VAL A 76 -1.61 1.17 7.06
CA VAL A 76 -1.60 1.58 5.66
C VAL A 76 -1.53 0.30 4.84
N VAL A 77 -2.60 -0.01 4.14
CA VAL A 77 -2.79 -1.30 3.48
C VAL A 77 -2.43 -1.21 2.01
N LEU A 78 -1.57 -2.12 1.56
CA LEU A 78 -1.25 -2.26 0.15
C LEU A 78 -2.18 -3.30 -0.49
N MET A 79 -2.91 -2.87 -1.52
CA MET A 79 -3.75 -3.72 -2.36
C MET A 79 -3.59 -3.29 -3.80
N HIS A 80 -4.02 -4.14 -4.73
CA HIS A 80 -3.92 -3.88 -6.16
C HIS A 80 -5.29 -3.85 -6.82
N ASP A 81 -5.43 -3.05 -7.87
CA ASP A 81 -6.70 -2.88 -8.61
C ASP A 81 -6.54 -3.24 -10.09
N THR A 82 -5.75 -4.26 -10.38
CA THR A 82 -5.49 -4.72 -11.74
C THR A 82 -6.54 -5.74 -12.22
N ASN A 83 -6.53 -6.03 -13.51
CA ASN A 83 -7.39 -7.08 -14.07
C ASN A 83 -7.12 -8.46 -13.50
N ALA A 84 -5.92 -8.69 -12.95
CA ALA A 84 -5.54 -9.97 -12.35
C ALA A 84 -5.93 -10.08 -10.87
N THR A 85 -6.45 -9.01 -10.28
CA THR A 85 -6.76 -8.96 -8.85
C THR A 85 -8.24 -8.67 -8.57
N HIS A 86 -9.15 -9.30 -9.32
CA HIS A 86 -10.60 -9.16 -9.11
C HIS A 86 -11.03 -9.56 -7.70
N GLU A 87 -10.37 -10.53 -7.10
CA GLU A 87 -10.68 -10.99 -5.75
C GLU A 87 -10.43 -9.92 -4.70
N THR A 88 -9.53 -8.98 -4.96
CA THR A 88 -9.30 -7.83 -4.08
C THR A 88 -10.55 -6.97 -3.96
N VAL A 89 -11.20 -6.69 -5.07
CA VAL A 89 -12.45 -5.90 -5.08
C VAL A 89 -13.54 -6.63 -4.29
N LYS A 90 -13.63 -7.94 -4.44
CA LYS A 90 -14.59 -8.77 -3.67
C LYS A 90 -14.29 -8.75 -2.18
N ALA A 91 -13.02 -8.73 -1.80
CA ALA A 91 -12.60 -8.73 -0.39
C ALA A 91 -12.79 -7.37 0.28
N LEU A 92 -12.78 -6.28 -0.49
CA LEU A 92 -12.71 -4.93 0.04
C LEU A 92 -13.82 -4.59 1.03
N PRO A 93 -15.13 -4.90 0.76
CA PRO A 93 -16.17 -4.61 1.75
C PRO A 93 -15.92 -5.29 3.09
N ASP A 94 -15.50 -6.54 3.08
CA ASP A 94 -15.23 -7.30 4.32
C ASP A 94 -14.00 -6.76 5.04
N ILE A 95 -12.99 -6.31 4.32
CA ILE A 95 -11.81 -5.67 4.90
C ILE A 95 -12.20 -4.38 5.61
N LEU A 96 -12.98 -3.54 4.96
CA LEU A 96 -13.45 -2.28 5.55
C LEU A 96 -14.30 -2.53 6.80
N GLU A 97 -15.20 -3.50 6.72
CA GLU A 97 -16.06 -3.87 7.84
C GLU A 97 -15.25 -4.39 9.02
N TRP A 98 -14.23 -5.21 8.75
CA TRP A 98 -13.36 -5.74 9.80
C TRP A 98 -12.61 -4.62 10.54
N PHE A 99 -12.01 -3.69 9.81
CA PHE A 99 -11.34 -2.56 10.43
C PHE A 99 -12.29 -1.69 11.24
N ALA A 100 -13.47 -1.41 10.68
CA ALA A 100 -14.48 -0.62 11.38
C ALA A 100 -14.92 -1.29 12.69
N ALA A 101 -15.13 -2.60 12.66
CA ALA A 101 -15.52 -3.38 13.84
C ALA A 101 -14.45 -3.36 14.93
N LYS A 102 -13.18 -3.22 14.55
CA LYS A 102 -12.07 -3.12 15.51
C LYS A 102 -11.85 -1.69 16.03
N GLY A 103 -12.65 -0.75 15.59
CA GLY A 103 -12.57 0.64 16.07
C GLY A 103 -11.63 1.54 15.26
N TYR A 104 -11.10 1.08 14.13
CA TYR A 104 -10.30 1.92 13.28
C TYR A 104 -11.16 2.96 12.57
N ARG A 105 -10.61 4.15 12.39
CA ARG A 105 -11.19 5.18 11.53
C ARG A 105 -10.42 5.25 10.24
N PHE A 106 -11.11 5.66 9.17
CA PHE A 106 -10.52 5.73 7.84
C PHE A 106 -10.17 7.18 7.49
N PHE A 107 -8.98 7.35 6.95
CA PHE A 107 -8.47 8.65 6.53
C PHE A 107 -7.91 8.55 5.12
N THR A 108 -7.99 9.65 4.38
CA THR A 108 -7.19 9.78 3.16
C THR A 108 -5.73 10.01 3.53
N VAL A 109 -4.84 9.75 2.58
CA VAL A 109 -3.40 10.02 2.78
C VAL A 109 -3.18 11.49 3.12
N GLN A 110 -3.90 12.38 2.45
CA GLN A 110 -3.80 13.83 2.72
C GLN A 110 -4.19 14.18 4.16
N GLN A 111 -5.26 13.57 4.66
CA GLN A 111 -5.69 13.80 6.04
C GLN A 111 -4.65 13.32 7.06
N MET A 112 -3.96 12.22 6.76
CA MET A 112 -2.92 11.69 7.64
C MET A 112 -1.69 12.60 7.69
N ALA A 113 -1.44 13.36 6.64
CA ALA A 113 -0.30 14.26 6.54
C ALA A 113 -0.53 15.60 7.25
N GLU A 114 -1.76 15.90 7.57
CA GLU A 114 -2.14 17.16 8.25
C GLU A 114 -1.92 17.15 9.75
#